data_1e79796b1584a10e236774e6ff84e804
#
_entry.id   1e79796b1584a10e236774e6ff84e804
#
_cell.length_a   1.000
_cell.length_b   1.000
_cell.length_c   1.000
_cell.angle_alpha   90.00
_cell.angle_beta   90.00
_cell.angle_gamma   90.00
#
_symmetry.space_group_name_H-M   'P 1'
#
loop_
_entity.id
_entity.type
_entity.pdbx_description
1 polymer ?
#
loop_
_entity_poly.entity_id
_entity_poly.type
_entity_poly.pdbx_seq_one_letter_code
_entity_poly.pdbx_strand_id
1 'polypeptide(L)'
;MVGNNRKGTTLIELLIVVLVIGTLATVAVPQFTGAKEKAYVAAMKADLHIAAIYEEQYAADNHGQYFSGTATPDAPIDGFKPSQNITVTLTAFNILGSSLADWTATAKHSQSSQSCEMHVGTVTCTTDNSLTTGVIK
;
A
#
# COMPACT_ATOMS: atom_id res chain seq x y z
N MET A 1 16.64 -43.34 42.80
CA MET A 1 15.52 -43.40 41.84
C MET A 1 14.72 -42.12 41.99
N VAL A 2 14.83 -41.18 41.04
CA VAL A 2 14.06 -39.94 41.06
C VAL A 2 12.77 -40.24 40.31
N GLY A 3 11.64 -40.27 41.05
CA GLY A 3 10.30 -40.47 40.48
C GLY A 3 9.91 -39.29 39.63
N ASN A 4 9.82 -39.48 38.31
CA ASN A 4 9.35 -38.52 37.35
C ASN A 4 7.82 -38.35 37.47
N ASN A 5 7.39 -37.40 38.29
CA ASN A 5 5.97 -37.11 38.54
C ASN A 5 5.38 -36.35 37.35
N ARG A 6 5.04 -37.06 36.29
CA ARG A 6 4.33 -36.50 35.11
C ARG A 6 2.89 -36.28 35.53
N LYS A 7 2.58 -35.06 35.95
CA LYS A 7 1.19 -34.63 36.13
C LYS A 7 0.55 -34.56 34.74
N GLY A 8 -0.36 -35.45 34.42
CA GLY A 8 -1.15 -35.38 33.19
C GLY A 8 -2.16 -34.23 33.28
N THR A 9 -2.23 -33.42 32.27
CA THR A 9 -3.25 -32.36 32.12
C THR A 9 -4.62 -33.03 32.00
N THR A 10 -5.61 -32.54 32.74
CA THR A 10 -6.97 -33.11 32.69
C THR A 10 -7.66 -32.66 31.39
N LEU A 11 -8.60 -33.48 30.89
CA LEU A 11 -9.36 -33.17 29.69
C LEU A 11 -10.14 -31.86 29.81
N ILE A 12 -10.67 -31.57 31.00
CA ILE A 12 -11.36 -30.33 31.29
C ILE A 12 -10.44 -29.10 31.26
N GLU A 13 -9.19 -29.25 31.70
CA GLU A 13 -8.21 -28.18 31.71
C GLU A 13 -7.84 -27.75 30.28
N LEU A 14 -7.71 -28.72 29.38
CA LEU A 14 -7.49 -28.46 27.94
C LEU A 14 -8.74 -27.82 27.32
N LEU A 15 -9.94 -28.27 27.69
CA LEU A 15 -11.19 -27.74 27.16
C LEU A 15 -11.41 -26.27 27.53
N ILE A 16 -11.10 -25.88 28.75
CA ILE A 16 -11.18 -24.48 29.19
C ILE A 16 -10.18 -23.61 28.41
N VAL A 17 -8.98 -24.08 28.17
CA VAL A 17 -7.96 -23.33 27.40
C VAL A 17 -8.42 -23.06 25.99
N VAL A 18 -8.93 -24.07 25.26
CA VAL A 18 -9.41 -23.86 23.88
C VAL A 18 -10.65 -22.98 23.83
N LEU A 19 -11.52 -23.04 24.83
CA LEU A 19 -12.68 -22.16 24.94
C LEU A 19 -12.24 -20.69 25.07
N VAL A 20 -11.28 -20.41 25.95
CA VAL A 20 -10.76 -19.04 26.15
C VAL A 20 -10.06 -18.53 24.89
N ILE A 21 -9.20 -19.33 24.25
CA ILE A 21 -8.54 -18.95 23.00
C ILE A 21 -9.58 -18.70 21.90
N GLY A 22 -10.61 -19.55 21.78
CA GLY A 22 -11.68 -19.39 20.82
C GLY A 22 -12.45 -18.07 20.98
N THR A 23 -12.79 -17.71 22.22
CA THR A 23 -13.48 -16.43 22.48
C THR A 23 -12.61 -15.21 22.17
N LEU A 24 -11.33 -15.24 22.50
CA LEU A 24 -10.40 -14.15 22.19
C LEU A 24 -10.15 -14.02 20.67
N ALA A 25 -10.09 -15.13 19.94
CA ALA A 25 -9.86 -15.13 18.50
C ALA A 25 -10.97 -14.40 17.73
N THR A 26 -12.21 -14.45 18.17
CA THR A 26 -13.34 -13.79 17.49
C THR A 26 -13.20 -12.27 17.41
N VAL A 27 -12.54 -11.66 18.38
CA VAL A 27 -12.29 -10.21 18.43
C VAL A 27 -10.95 -9.85 17.75
N ALA A 28 -9.94 -10.70 17.90
CA ALA A 28 -8.59 -10.41 17.39
C ALA A 28 -8.52 -10.39 15.84
N VAL A 29 -9.20 -11.31 15.17
CA VAL A 29 -9.13 -11.47 13.70
C VAL A 29 -9.59 -10.22 12.94
N PRO A 30 -10.77 -9.61 13.20
CA PRO A 30 -11.20 -8.42 12.46
C PRO A 30 -10.31 -7.20 12.72
N GLN A 31 -9.74 -7.06 13.90
CA GLN A 31 -8.80 -5.98 14.22
C GLN A 31 -7.50 -6.10 13.42
N PHE A 32 -7.04 -7.33 13.21
CA PHE A 32 -5.79 -7.58 12.48
C PHE A 32 -5.92 -7.26 10.98
N THR A 33 -7.06 -7.56 10.35
CA THR A 33 -7.29 -7.21 8.94
C THR A 33 -7.34 -5.71 8.71
N GLY A 34 -7.99 -4.95 9.59
CA GLY A 34 -7.99 -3.49 9.53
C GLY A 34 -6.60 -2.86 9.72
N ALA A 35 -5.78 -3.44 10.59
CA ALA A 35 -4.40 -2.97 10.79
C ALA A 35 -3.52 -3.21 9.55
N LYS A 36 -3.67 -4.35 8.88
CA LYS A 36 -2.98 -4.65 7.61
C LYS A 36 -3.31 -3.65 6.52
N GLU A 37 -4.59 -3.36 6.31
CA GLU A 37 -5.03 -2.39 5.30
C GLU A 37 -4.43 -1.00 5.53
N LYS A 38 -4.41 -0.53 6.78
CA LYS A 38 -3.76 0.73 7.14
C LYS A 38 -2.25 0.71 6.84
N ALA A 39 -1.58 -0.42 7.06
CA ALA A 39 -0.16 -0.57 6.75
C ALA A 39 0.10 -0.51 5.24
N TYR A 40 -0.75 -1.12 4.42
CA TYR A 40 -0.63 -1.05 2.96
C TYR A 40 -0.84 0.37 2.44
N VAL A 41 -1.83 1.09 2.98
CA VAL A 41 -2.06 2.50 2.64
C VAL A 41 -0.87 3.38 3.04
N ALA A 42 -0.28 3.14 4.21
CA ALA A 42 0.90 3.87 4.64
C ALA A 42 2.11 3.63 3.72
N ALA A 43 2.32 2.38 3.29
CA ALA A 43 3.38 2.04 2.35
C ALA A 43 3.15 2.67 0.97
N MET A 44 1.91 2.64 0.43
CA MET A 44 1.56 3.31 -0.82
C MET A 44 1.81 4.82 -0.76
N LYS A 45 1.45 5.48 0.34
CA LYS A 45 1.72 6.91 0.54
C LYS A 45 3.21 7.21 0.58
N ALA A 46 4.00 6.37 1.26
CA ALA A 46 5.46 6.55 1.31
C ALA A 46 6.07 6.42 -0.09
N ASP A 47 5.67 5.43 -0.88
CA ASP A 47 6.15 5.26 -2.25
C ASP A 47 5.74 6.42 -3.16
N LEU A 48 4.54 6.98 -3.00
CA LEU A 48 4.10 8.17 -3.74
C LEU A 48 4.95 9.39 -3.40
N HIS A 49 5.36 9.59 -2.15
CA HIS A 49 6.27 10.67 -1.79
C HIS A 49 7.66 10.51 -2.40
N ILE A 50 8.16 9.28 -2.47
CA ILE A 50 9.44 8.99 -3.14
C ILE A 50 9.30 9.22 -4.65
N ALA A 51 8.17 8.81 -5.24
CA ALA A 51 7.87 9.06 -6.65
C ALA A 51 7.81 10.56 -6.98
N ALA A 52 7.27 11.38 -6.07
CA ALA A 52 7.27 12.82 -6.24
C ALA A 52 8.69 13.41 -6.29
N ILE A 53 9.58 12.94 -5.41
CA ILE A 53 10.99 13.36 -5.42
C ILE A 53 11.66 12.93 -6.73
N TYR A 54 11.37 11.73 -7.21
CA TYR A 54 11.87 11.24 -8.50
C TYR A 54 11.41 12.13 -9.66
N GLU A 55 10.11 12.49 -9.71
CA GLU A 55 9.55 13.33 -10.76
C GLU A 55 10.19 14.73 -10.78
N GLU A 56 10.39 15.35 -9.64
CA GLU A 56 11.06 16.65 -9.54
C GLU A 56 12.52 16.57 -9.99
N GLN A 57 13.23 15.50 -9.63
CA GLN A 57 14.59 15.28 -10.09
C GLN A 57 14.65 15.02 -11.59
N TYR A 58 13.74 14.20 -12.11
CA TYR A 58 13.64 13.92 -13.54
C TYR A 58 13.37 15.20 -14.35
N ALA A 59 12.43 16.03 -13.85
CA ALA A 59 12.10 17.30 -14.50
C ALA A 59 13.29 18.28 -14.52
N ALA A 60 14.07 18.32 -13.44
CA ALA A 60 15.28 19.16 -13.38
C ALA A 60 16.31 18.76 -14.46
N ASP A 61 16.46 17.46 -14.74
CA ASP A 61 17.39 16.92 -15.73
C ASP A 61 16.83 16.93 -17.17
N ASN A 62 15.50 17.03 -17.32
CA ASN A 62 14.81 16.92 -18.62
C ASN A 62 14.06 18.20 -19.03
N HIS A 63 14.63 19.37 -18.77
CA HIS A 63 14.08 20.67 -19.21
C HIS A 63 12.66 20.96 -18.71
N GLY A 64 12.32 20.50 -17.50
CA GLY A 64 11.01 20.69 -16.89
C GLY A 64 9.92 19.72 -17.39
N GLN A 65 10.30 18.62 -18.02
CA GLN A 65 9.37 17.57 -18.44
C GLN A 65 9.34 16.44 -17.42
N TYR A 66 8.16 15.97 -17.07
CA TYR A 66 7.94 14.85 -16.17
C TYR A 66 7.92 13.51 -16.90
N PHE A 67 8.15 12.43 -16.14
CA PHE A 67 8.21 11.07 -16.64
C PHE A 67 6.81 10.42 -16.71
N SER A 68 6.60 9.54 -17.68
CA SER A 68 5.41 8.67 -17.73
C SER A 68 5.85 7.22 -17.82
N GLY A 69 5.35 6.40 -16.90
CA GLY A 69 5.65 4.97 -16.90
C GLY A 69 5.11 4.27 -15.66
N THR A 70 5.34 2.97 -15.59
CA THR A 70 4.93 2.14 -14.45
C THR A 70 6.14 1.46 -13.84
N ALA A 71 6.31 1.65 -12.53
CA ALA A 71 7.33 0.99 -11.73
C ALA A 71 6.72 -0.13 -10.90
N THR A 72 7.41 -1.27 -10.86
CA THR A 72 7.11 -2.39 -9.96
C THR A 72 8.37 -2.80 -9.22
N PRO A 73 8.28 -3.59 -8.14
CA PRO A 73 9.47 -4.09 -7.44
C PRO A 73 10.41 -4.90 -8.34
N ASP A 74 9.86 -5.59 -9.35
CA ASP A 74 10.59 -6.45 -10.28
C ASP A 74 11.05 -5.71 -11.54
N ALA A 75 10.39 -4.60 -11.87
CA ALA A 75 10.72 -3.71 -12.98
C ALA A 75 10.78 -2.25 -12.49
N PRO A 76 11.83 -1.88 -11.76
CA PRO A 76 12.00 -0.50 -11.28
C PRO A 76 12.31 0.45 -12.44
N ILE A 77 11.94 1.72 -12.25
CA ILE A 77 12.42 2.81 -13.10
C ILE A 77 13.79 3.25 -12.58
N ASP A 78 14.66 3.74 -13.46
CA ASP A 78 15.98 4.23 -13.06
C ASP A 78 15.84 5.39 -12.03
N GLY A 79 16.37 5.16 -10.84
CA GLY A 79 16.22 6.07 -9.70
C GLY A 79 15.00 5.87 -8.80
N PHE A 80 14.00 5.05 -9.20
CA PHE A 80 12.82 4.79 -8.37
C PHE A 80 12.40 3.32 -8.36
N LYS A 81 12.38 2.72 -7.17
CA LYS A 81 11.91 1.35 -6.92
C LYS A 81 10.80 1.35 -5.87
N PRO A 82 9.58 0.92 -6.20
CA PRO A 82 8.49 0.78 -5.23
C PRO A 82 8.77 -0.31 -4.20
N SER A 83 8.07 -0.25 -3.09
CA SER A 83 8.04 -1.28 -2.05
C SER A 83 7.43 -2.59 -2.57
N GLN A 84 7.65 -3.69 -1.84
CA GLN A 84 7.13 -5.01 -2.22
C GLN A 84 5.62 -5.00 -2.40
N ASN A 85 5.15 -5.64 -3.47
CA ASN A 85 3.74 -5.76 -3.84
C ASN A 85 3.04 -4.43 -4.18
N ILE A 86 3.79 -3.34 -4.39
CA ILE A 86 3.24 -2.05 -4.82
C ILE A 86 3.62 -1.79 -6.27
N THR A 87 2.65 -1.39 -7.04
CA THR A 87 2.81 -0.86 -8.39
C THR A 87 2.54 0.63 -8.37
N VAL A 88 3.47 1.43 -8.90
CA VAL A 88 3.30 2.87 -9.04
C VAL A 88 3.26 3.23 -10.51
N THR A 89 2.20 3.90 -10.92
CA THR A 89 2.04 4.41 -12.29
C THR A 89 2.15 5.93 -12.26
N LEU A 90 3.09 6.46 -13.04
CA LEU A 90 3.35 7.88 -13.23
C LEU A 90 2.75 8.30 -14.56
N THR A 91 2.02 9.40 -14.57
CA THR A 91 1.40 9.97 -15.77
C THR A 91 1.73 11.45 -15.84
N ALA A 92 2.53 11.83 -16.81
CA ALA A 92 2.91 13.21 -17.03
C ALA A 92 2.04 13.87 -18.13
N PHE A 93 1.71 15.11 -17.91
CA PHE A 93 1.00 15.98 -18.82
C PHE A 93 1.98 17.05 -19.32
N ASN A 94 2.85 16.67 -20.27
CA ASN A 94 3.85 17.55 -20.83
C ASN A 94 3.28 18.28 -22.06
N ILE A 95 3.06 19.60 -21.95
CA ILE A 95 2.59 20.42 -23.08
C ILE A 95 3.81 20.97 -23.83
N LEU A 96 4.03 20.46 -25.03
CA LEU A 96 5.13 20.91 -25.92
C LEU A 96 5.08 22.42 -26.12
N GLY A 97 6.14 23.11 -25.74
CA GLY A 97 6.29 24.56 -25.89
C GLY A 97 5.68 25.40 -24.78
N SER A 98 5.18 24.79 -23.72
CA SER A 98 4.68 25.46 -22.52
C SER A 98 5.52 25.09 -21.29
N SER A 99 5.70 26.03 -20.39
CA SER A 99 6.24 25.74 -19.04
C SER A 99 5.20 25.11 -18.09
N LEU A 100 4.02 24.79 -18.60
CA LEU A 100 2.96 24.12 -17.86
C LEU A 100 3.10 22.62 -18.08
N ALA A 101 3.91 21.99 -17.24
CA ALA A 101 3.96 20.55 -17.12
C ALA A 101 3.35 20.16 -15.76
N ASP A 102 2.60 19.08 -15.75
CA ASP A 102 1.97 18.53 -14.55
C ASP A 102 2.07 17.01 -14.56
N TRP A 103 1.89 16.37 -13.41
CA TRP A 103 1.95 14.93 -13.30
C TRP A 103 1.03 14.39 -12.21
N THR A 104 0.65 13.15 -12.36
CA THR A 104 -0.07 12.38 -11.36
C THR A 104 0.63 11.04 -11.12
N ALA A 105 0.56 10.54 -9.90
CA ALA A 105 1.06 9.22 -9.56
C ALA A 105 -0.02 8.41 -8.87
N THR A 106 -0.21 7.16 -9.29
CA THR A 106 -1.14 6.22 -8.67
C THR A 106 -0.37 5.04 -8.10
N ALA A 107 -0.57 4.73 -6.81
CA ALA A 107 0.00 3.57 -6.16
C ALA A 107 -1.09 2.55 -5.81
N LYS A 108 -0.83 1.28 -6.11
CA LYS A 108 -1.72 0.15 -5.80
C LYS A 108 -0.93 -0.99 -5.17
N HIS A 109 -1.40 -1.46 -4.02
CA HIS A 109 -0.85 -2.65 -3.36
C HIS A 109 -1.65 -3.88 -3.77
N SER A 110 -1.01 -5.00 -4.14
CA SER A 110 -1.68 -6.22 -4.66
C SER A 110 -2.66 -6.88 -3.69
N GLN A 111 -2.50 -6.64 -2.39
CA GLN A 111 -3.34 -7.20 -1.31
C GLN A 111 -4.25 -6.15 -0.67
N SER A 112 -4.30 -4.92 -1.18
CA SER A 112 -5.18 -3.86 -0.69
C SER A 112 -6.40 -3.70 -1.59
N SER A 113 -7.53 -3.38 -0.98
CA SER A 113 -8.74 -2.95 -1.70
C SER A 113 -8.70 -1.46 -2.03
N GLN A 114 -7.67 -0.74 -1.58
CA GLN A 114 -7.50 0.70 -1.79
C GLN A 114 -6.41 0.98 -2.81
N SER A 115 -6.56 2.08 -3.52
CA SER A 115 -5.52 2.72 -4.32
C SER A 115 -5.31 4.15 -3.83
N CYS A 116 -4.08 4.62 -3.90
CA CYS A 116 -3.74 5.99 -3.53
C CYS A 116 -3.24 6.74 -4.77
N GLU A 117 -3.71 7.97 -4.92
CA GLU A 117 -3.31 8.87 -5.99
C GLU A 117 -2.70 10.14 -5.41
N MET A 118 -1.64 10.62 -6.04
CA MET A 118 -1.01 11.90 -5.73
C MET A 118 -1.16 12.84 -6.91
N HIS A 119 -1.62 14.04 -6.62
CA HIS A 119 -1.67 15.16 -7.55
C HIS A 119 -1.27 16.45 -6.83
N VAL A 120 -0.33 17.20 -7.38
CA VAL A 120 0.17 18.49 -6.82
C VAL A 120 0.52 18.37 -5.32
N GLY A 121 1.24 17.30 -4.93
CA GLY A 121 1.67 17.08 -3.54
C GLY A 121 0.58 16.63 -2.57
N THR A 122 -0.68 16.50 -3.02
CA THR A 122 -1.79 15.99 -2.22
C THR A 122 -2.02 14.52 -2.51
N VAL A 123 -2.03 13.68 -1.45
CA VAL A 123 -2.31 12.24 -1.57
C VAL A 123 -3.73 11.95 -1.11
N THR A 124 -4.52 11.36 -1.98
CA THR A 124 -5.87 10.85 -1.68
C THR A 124 -5.90 9.33 -1.88
N CYS A 125 -6.54 8.60 -0.95
CA CYS A 125 -6.69 7.15 -1.07
C CYS A 125 -8.17 6.80 -1.09
N THR A 126 -8.57 5.99 -2.06
CA THR A 126 -9.96 5.56 -2.27
C THR A 126 -10.03 4.04 -2.36
N THR A 127 -11.15 3.46 -1.93
CA THR A 127 -11.43 2.05 -2.17
C THR A 127 -11.76 1.83 -3.65
N ASP A 128 -11.21 0.80 -4.24
CA ASP A 128 -11.37 0.41 -5.67
C ASP A 128 -12.85 0.21 -6.10
N ASN A 129 -13.80 0.29 -5.14
CA ASN A 129 -15.22 0.10 -5.40
C ASN A 129 -15.93 1.38 -5.90
N SER A 130 -15.21 2.48 -6.10
CA SER A 130 -15.77 3.73 -6.65
C SER A 130 -15.37 3.94 -8.12
N LEU A 131 -15.42 2.88 -8.94
CA LEU A 131 -15.62 3.03 -10.38
C LEU A 131 -17.08 3.43 -10.64
N THR A 132 -17.50 4.54 -10.10
CA THR A 132 -18.72 5.20 -10.55
C THR A 132 -18.31 6.31 -11.49
N THR A 133 -18.18 5.95 -12.77
CA THR A 133 -18.68 6.69 -13.92
C THR A 133 -19.23 8.09 -13.54
N GLY A 134 -18.36 9.04 -13.41
CA GLY A 134 -18.73 10.45 -13.51
C GLY A 134 -18.86 10.79 -14.99
N VAL A 135 -20.00 10.42 -15.62
CA VAL A 135 -20.40 11.00 -16.89
C VAL A 135 -20.72 12.45 -16.60
N ILE A 136 -19.80 13.33 -16.94
CA ILE A 136 -20.08 14.77 -17.01
C ILE A 136 -20.90 14.98 -18.30
N LYS A 137 -22.13 15.42 -18.13
CA LYS A 137 -22.91 16.04 -19.21
C LYS A 137 -22.47 17.46 -19.40
#